data_c4e2a4976c5f1126b823e485e5955481
#
_entry.id   c4e2a4976c5f1126b823e485e5955481
#
_cell.length_a   1.000
_cell.length_b   1.000
_cell.length_c   1.000
_cell.angle_alpha   90.00
_cell.angle_beta   90.00
_cell.angle_gamma   90.00
#
_symmetry.space_group_name_H-M   'P 1'
#
loop_
_entity.id
_entity.type
_entity.pdbx_description
1 polymer ?
#
loop_
_entity_poly.entity_id
_entity_poly.type
_entity_poly.pdbx_seq_one_letter_code
_entity_poly.pdbx_strand_id
1 'polypeptide(L)'
;MKQSKLGKALQTLMAYVTVPLLLLGYYYTGNDGFRYLYGVLTTLLFLFWIATGVALFWVRVETGDEDFLEGMQEAFAKSETEGDKSYRKLAYPGPYQYFMRFLSVVYIVATFYLGMYIIGTMYLLATLIALGVASVIGKRAARYFEAAEKP
;
A
#
# COMPACT_ATOMS: atom_id res chain seq x y z
N MET A 1 13.09 -3.13 13.67
CA MET A 1 13.75 -1.82 13.40
C MET A 1 12.71 -0.71 13.48
N LYS A 2 12.76 0.17 14.49
CA LYS A 2 11.91 1.37 14.54
C LYS A 2 12.28 2.29 13.38
N GLN A 3 11.43 2.38 12.37
CA GLN A 3 11.59 3.42 11.33
C GLN A 3 11.64 4.78 12.03
N SER A 4 12.70 5.55 11.77
CA SER A 4 12.83 6.91 12.32
C SER A 4 11.63 7.75 11.85
N LYS A 5 11.17 8.68 12.69
CA LYS A 5 10.08 9.61 12.32
C LYS A 5 10.39 10.35 11.02
N LEU A 6 11.66 10.60 10.75
CA LEU A 6 12.17 11.20 9.52
C LEU A 6 11.92 10.31 8.30
N GLY A 7 12.16 8.99 8.41
CA GLY A 7 11.91 8.06 7.30
C GLY A 7 10.44 7.97 6.91
N LYS A 8 9.54 7.96 7.90
CA LYS A 8 8.08 8.00 7.65
C LYS A 8 7.65 9.31 7.00
N ALA A 9 8.17 10.44 7.47
CA ALA A 9 7.86 11.75 6.88
C ALA A 9 8.38 11.85 5.43
N LEU A 10 9.60 11.37 5.17
CA LEU A 10 10.19 11.38 3.83
C LEU A 10 9.41 10.49 2.86
N GLN A 11 8.99 9.30 3.30
CA GLN A 11 8.18 8.38 2.50
C GLN A 11 6.80 8.99 2.17
N THR A 12 6.18 9.65 3.15
CA THR A 12 4.92 10.37 2.96
C THR A 12 5.11 11.52 1.97
N LEU A 13 6.16 12.33 2.13
CA LEU A 13 6.47 13.42 1.23
C LEU A 13 6.69 12.94 -0.21
N MET A 14 7.50 11.90 -0.39
CA MET A 14 7.77 11.32 -1.70
C MET A 14 6.50 10.80 -2.38
N ALA A 15 5.68 10.03 -1.68
CA ALA A 15 4.49 9.43 -2.27
C ALA A 15 3.37 10.45 -2.54
N TYR A 16 3.17 11.43 -1.66
CA TYR A 16 1.99 12.30 -1.70
C TYR A 16 2.23 13.70 -2.26
N VAL A 17 3.47 14.12 -2.33
CA VAL A 17 3.82 15.43 -2.90
C VAL A 17 4.49 15.29 -4.27
N THR A 18 5.44 14.38 -4.40
CA THR A 18 6.22 14.24 -5.64
C THR A 18 5.37 13.75 -6.80
N VAL A 19 4.50 12.75 -6.58
CA VAL A 19 3.66 12.19 -7.65
C VAL A 19 2.65 13.22 -8.20
N PRO A 20 1.87 13.94 -7.37
CA PRO A 20 1.02 15.01 -7.88
C PRO A 20 1.78 16.14 -8.58
N LEU A 21 2.93 16.54 -8.06
CA LEU A 21 3.75 17.59 -8.67
C LEU A 21 4.25 17.18 -10.05
N LEU A 22 4.62 15.93 -10.26
CA LEU A 22 5.03 15.43 -11.57
C LEU A 22 3.87 15.43 -12.57
N LEU A 23 2.67 15.00 -12.15
CA LEU A 23 1.48 15.03 -13.00
C LEU A 23 1.08 16.47 -13.36
N LEU A 24 1.07 17.37 -12.38
CA LEU A 24 0.80 18.79 -12.60
C LEU A 24 1.89 19.43 -13.48
N GLY A 25 3.16 19.12 -13.23
CA GLY A 25 4.27 19.59 -14.05
C GLY A 25 4.11 19.20 -15.52
N TYR A 26 3.74 17.96 -15.78
CA TYR A 26 3.45 17.50 -17.15
C TYR A 26 2.22 18.22 -17.74
N TYR A 27 1.14 18.33 -16.98
CA TYR A 27 -0.09 18.98 -17.45
C TYR A 27 0.13 20.43 -17.85
N TYR A 28 0.87 21.21 -17.05
CA TYR A 28 1.09 22.64 -17.32
C TYR A 28 2.19 22.92 -18.33
N THR A 29 3.21 22.09 -18.41
CA THR A 29 4.40 22.36 -19.27
C THR A 29 4.42 21.56 -20.56
N GLY A 30 3.67 20.45 -20.62
CA GLY A 30 3.76 19.48 -21.71
C GLY A 30 5.15 18.81 -21.82
N ASN A 31 6.02 18.98 -20.81
CA ASN A 31 7.38 18.47 -20.85
C ASN A 31 7.43 16.97 -20.55
N ASP A 32 7.83 16.18 -21.53
CA ASP A 32 7.95 14.72 -21.43
C ASP A 32 8.87 14.26 -20.30
N GLY A 33 9.80 15.08 -19.82
CA GLY A 33 10.66 14.78 -18.69
C GLY A 33 9.85 14.45 -17.42
N PHE A 34 8.79 15.20 -17.13
CA PHE A 34 7.88 14.90 -16.00
C PHE A 34 7.13 13.59 -16.22
N ARG A 35 6.71 13.31 -17.45
CA ARG A 35 6.04 12.06 -17.81
C ARG A 35 6.95 10.86 -17.63
N TYR A 36 8.20 10.92 -18.07
CA TYR A 36 9.17 9.84 -17.89
C TYR A 36 9.48 9.60 -16.42
N LEU A 37 9.71 10.65 -15.65
CA LEU A 37 10.01 10.53 -14.22
C LEU A 37 8.83 9.93 -13.44
N TYR A 38 7.60 10.36 -13.75
CA TYR A 38 6.39 9.77 -13.21
C TYR A 38 6.28 8.28 -13.56
N GLY A 39 6.56 7.90 -14.81
CA GLY A 39 6.57 6.52 -15.29
C GLY A 39 7.56 5.64 -14.53
N VAL A 40 8.79 6.13 -14.34
CA VAL A 40 9.83 5.43 -13.58
C VAL A 40 9.39 5.18 -12.13
N LEU A 41 8.92 6.22 -11.45
CA LEU A 41 8.46 6.11 -10.06
C LEU A 41 7.29 5.13 -9.91
N THR A 42 6.30 5.20 -10.81
CA THR A 42 5.15 4.30 -10.78
C THR A 42 5.55 2.87 -11.07
N THR A 43 6.49 2.66 -12.00
CA THR A 43 7.03 1.32 -12.31
C THR A 43 7.76 0.72 -11.11
N LEU A 44 8.59 1.50 -10.42
CA LEU A 44 9.29 1.05 -9.22
C LEU A 44 8.31 0.68 -8.09
N LEU A 45 7.27 1.47 -7.89
CA LEU A 45 6.21 1.16 -6.93
C LEU A 45 5.46 -0.13 -7.30
N PHE A 46 5.13 -0.31 -8.58
CA PHE A 46 4.49 -1.52 -9.09
C PHE A 46 5.35 -2.77 -8.84
N LEU A 47 6.64 -2.71 -9.18
CA LEU A 47 7.57 -3.82 -8.94
C LEU A 47 7.70 -4.14 -7.44
N PHE A 48 7.75 -3.12 -6.59
CA PHE A 48 7.78 -3.29 -5.14
C PHE A 48 6.52 -4.02 -4.63
N TRP A 49 5.33 -3.63 -5.10
CA TRP A 49 4.08 -4.26 -4.69
C TRP A 49 3.92 -5.68 -5.22
N ILE A 50 4.37 -5.95 -6.46
CA ILE A 50 4.41 -7.33 -7.00
C ILE A 50 5.37 -8.19 -6.16
N ALA A 51 6.58 -7.72 -5.90
CA ALA A 51 7.55 -8.47 -5.10
C ALA A 51 7.00 -8.79 -3.70
N THR A 52 6.33 -7.83 -3.05
CA THR A 52 5.68 -8.03 -1.75
C THR A 52 4.54 -9.05 -1.85
N GLY A 53 3.69 -8.94 -2.86
CA GLY A 53 2.58 -9.87 -3.09
C GLY A 53 3.04 -11.29 -3.37
N VAL A 54 4.09 -11.45 -4.18
CA VAL A 54 4.71 -12.76 -4.48
C VAL A 54 5.36 -13.35 -3.23
N ALA A 55 6.08 -12.53 -2.44
CA ALA A 55 6.69 -12.99 -1.20
C ALA A 55 5.64 -13.48 -0.19
N LEU A 56 4.54 -12.75 -0.02
CA LEU A 56 3.44 -13.17 0.85
C LEU A 56 2.73 -14.43 0.35
N PHE A 57 2.54 -14.54 -0.97
CA PHE A 57 1.97 -15.74 -1.58
C PHE A 57 2.89 -16.95 -1.40
N TRP A 58 4.20 -16.78 -1.59
CA TRP A 58 5.21 -17.84 -1.42
C TRP A 58 5.23 -18.34 0.02
N VAL A 59 5.27 -17.45 1.00
CA VAL A 59 5.21 -17.80 2.43
C VAL A 59 3.95 -18.62 2.72
N ARG A 60 2.80 -18.21 2.20
CA ARG A 60 1.54 -18.94 2.38
C ARG A 60 1.56 -20.34 1.77
N VAL A 61 2.20 -20.52 0.62
CA VAL A 61 2.28 -21.82 -0.08
C VAL A 61 3.27 -22.74 0.62
N GLU A 62 4.37 -22.19 1.14
CA GLU A 62 5.45 -22.98 1.73
C GLU A 62 5.16 -23.41 3.18
N THR A 63 4.46 -22.59 3.96
CA THR A 63 4.16 -22.84 5.40
C THR A 63 2.82 -23.55 5.63
N GLY A 64 1.99 -23.69 4.60
CA GLY A 64 0.60 -24.15 4.77
C GLY A 64 -0.33 -23.11 5.37
N ASP A 65 -1.64 -23.37 5.32
CA ASP A 65 -2.63 -22.38 5.79
C ASP A 65 -2.65 -22.25 7.33
N GLU A 66 -2.34 -23.33 8.08
CA GLU A 66 -2.35 -23.31 9.55
C GLU A 66 -1.12 -22.61 10.12
N ASP A 67 0.07 -22.94 9.67
CA ASP A 67 1.33 -22.30 10.09
C ASP A 67 1.34 -20.80 9.71
N PHE A 68 0.76 -20.46 8.56
CA PHE A 68 0.58 -19.06 8.17
C PHE A 68 -0.35 -18.30 9.12
N LEU A 69 -1.42 -18.95 9.58
CA LEU A 69 -2.37 -18.37 10.54
C LEU A 69 -1.71 -18.13 11.89
N GLU A 70 -0.96 -19.09 12.40
CA GLU A 70 -0.21 -18.96 13.65
C GLU A 70 0.84 -17.86 13.56
N GLY A 71 1.64 -17.83 12.50
CA GLY A 71 2.62 -16.77 12.28
C GLY A 71 1.99 -15.37 12.18
N MET A 72 0.80 -15.25 11.61
CA MET A 72 0.05 -13.99 11.59
C MET A 72 -0.45 -13.61 12.98
N GLN A 73 -0.94 -14.54 13.79
CA GLN A 73 -1.38 -14.27 15.16
C GLN A 73 -0.22 -13.82 16.05
N GLU A 74 0.94 -14.47 15.93
CA GLU A 74 2.16 -14.04 16.61
C GLU A 74 2.58 -12.62 16.20
N ALA A 75 2.52 -12.29 14.89
CA ALA A 75 2.84 -10.97 14.40
C ALA A 75 1.88 -9.90 14.95
N PHE A 76 0.58 -10.22 15.09
CA PHE A 76 -0.40 -9.31 15.67
C PHE A 76 -0.16 -9.10 17.18
N ALA A 77 0.09 -10.17 17.93
CA ALA A 77 0.39 -10.12 19.34
C ALA A 77 1.67 -9.30 19.62
N LYS A 78 2.71 -9.55 18.83
CA LYS A 78 3.98 -8.82 18.90
C LYS A 78 3.80 -7.33 18.58
N SER A 79 3.05 -7.01 17.54
CA SER A 79 2.75 -5.63 17.15
C SER A 79 2.02 -4.88 18.27
N GLU A 80 1.07 -5.53 18.93
CA GLU A 80 0.32 -4.94 20.03
C GLU A 80 1.20 -4.70 21.27
N THR A 81 2.05 -5.66 21.61
CA THR A 81 3.03 -5.54 22.72
C THR A 81 4.05 -4.43 22.46
N GLU A 82 4.48 -4.25 21.21
CA GLU A 82 5.39 -3.19 20.80
C GLU A 82 4.72 -1.81 20.64
N GLY A 83 3.40 -1.73 20.79
CA GLY A 83 2.60 -0.51 20.60
C GLY A 83 2.49 -0.06 19.13
N ASP A 84 2.74 -0.97 18.19
CA ASP A 84 2.54 -0.71 16.76
C ASP A 84 1.07 -0.95 16.38
N LYS A 85 0.36 0.14 16.15
CA LYS A 85 -1.07 0.12 15.80
C LYS A 85 -1.35 -0.15 14.31
N SER A 86 -0.34 -0.60 13.54
CA SER A 86 -0.48 -0.78 12.09
C SER A 86 -1.55 -1.80 11.73
N TYR A 87 -1.56 -2.95 12.38
CA TYR A 87 -2.57 -4.00 12.14
C TYR A 87 -3.97 -3.62 12.61
N ARG A 88 -4.08 -2.89 13.73
CA ARG A 88 -5.39 -2.33 14.16
C ARG A 88 -5.95 -1.34 13.16
N LYS A 89 -5.11 -0.53 12.51
CA LYS A 89 -5.53 0.36 11.42
C LYS A 89 -5.94 -0.37 10.16
N LEU A 90 -5.38 -1.55 9.90
CA LEU A 90 -5.82 -2.41 8.78
C LEU A 90 -7.14 -3.09 9.09
N ALA A 91 -7.34 -3.54 10.35
CA ALA A 91 -8.59 -4.14 10.81
C ALA A 91 -9.75 -3.14 10.81
N TYR A 92 -9.49 -1.93 11.31
CA TYR A 92 -10.48 -0.86 11.45
C TYR A 92 -10.01 0.41 10.71
N PRO A 93 -10.24 0.48 9.39
CA PRO A 93 -9.77 1.59 8.57
C PRO A 93 -10.44 2.90 8.97
N GLY A 94 -9.62 3.89 9.32
CA GLY A 94 -10.08 5.25 9.65
C GLY A 94 -10.34 6.12 8.40
N PRO A 95 -10.91 7.32 8.58
CA PRO A 95 -11.23 8.24 7.47
C PRO A 95 -10.02 8.61 6.61
N TYR A 96 -8.84 8.69 7.22
CA TYR A 96 -7.59 8.92 6.50
C TYR A 96 -7.28 7.82 5.46
N GLN A 97 -7.53 6.54 5.79
CA GLN A 97 -7.29 5.45 4.86
C GLN A 97 -8.29 5.45 3.70
N TYR A 98 -9.53 5.82 3.95
CA TYR A 98 -10.53 6.01 2.88
C TYR A 98 -10.14 7.18 1.97
N PHE A 99 -9.69 8.29 2.54
CA PHE A 99 -9.17 9.41 1.75
C PHE A 99 -7.99 9.00 0.87
N MET A 100 -7.06 8.20 1.38
CA MET A 100 -5.91 7.72 0.61
C MET A 100 -6.32 6.78 -0.53
N ARG A 101 -7.31 5.91 -0.30
CA ARG A 101 -7.87 5.06 -1.37
C ARG A 101 -8.54 5.91 -2.45
N PHE A 102 -9.32 6.90 -2.05
CA PHE A 102 -9.93 7.86 -2.99
C PHE A 102 -8.86 8.59 -3.80
N LEU A 103 -7.80 9.08 -3.17
CA LEU A 103 -6.70 9.75 -3.84
C LEU A 103 -6.01 8.84 -4.87
N SER A 104 -5.82 7.56 -4.55
CA SER A 104 -5.28 6.57 -5.51
C SER A 104 -6.16 6.44 -6.75
N VAL A 105 -7.48 6.42 -6.58
CA VAL A 105 -8.42 6.38 -7.72
C VAL A 105 -8.28 7.65 -8.57
N VAL A 106 -8.21 8.82 -7.94
CA VAL A 106 -8.01 10.11 -8.64
C VAL A 106 -6.72 10.08 -9.48
N TYR A 107 -5.62 9.54 -8.93
CA TYR A 107 -4.35 9.43 -9.68
C TYR A 107 -4.44 8.47 -10.86
N ILE A 108 -5.13 7.34 -10.69
CA ILE A 108 -5.34 6.39 -11.79
C ILE A 108 -6.11 7.09 -12.91
N VAL A 109 -7.22 7.75 -12.60
CA VAL A 109 -8.04 8.47 -13.58
C VAL A 109 -7.25 9.57 -14.26
N ALA A 110 -6.51 10.40 -13.50
CA ALA A 110 -5.66 11.45 -14.04
C ALA A 110 -4.58 10.91 -14.99
N THR A 111 -3.98 9.77 -14.65
CA THR A 111 -2.96 9.13 -15.49
C THR A 111 -3.55 8.65 -16.82
N PHE A 112 -4.74 8.05 -16.82
CA PHE A 112 -5.45 7.68 -18.04
C PHE A 112 -5.85 8.91 -18.86
N TYR A 113 -6.35 9.95 -18.21
CA TYR A 113 -6.74 11.21 -18.86
C TYR A 113 -5.56 11.88 -19.58
N LEU A 114 -4.36 11.80 -19.03
CA LEU A 114 -3.12 12.29 -19.66
C LEU A 114 -2.56 11.37 -20.74
N GLY A 115 -3.29 10.34 -21.16
CA GLY A 115 -2.88 9.42 -22.22
C GLY A 115 -1.76 8.43 -21.84
N MET A 116 -1.43 8.32 -20.55
CA MET A 116 -0.40 7.40 -20.04
C MET A 116 -0.98 6.01 -19.74
N TYR A 117 -1.58 5.37 -20.72
CA TYR A 117 -2.39 4.14 -20.55
C TYR A 117 -1.62 2.99 -19.89
N ILE A 118 -0.37 2.73 -20.33
CA ILE A 118 0.46 1.65 -19.76
C ILE A 118 0.73 1.91 -18.28
N ILE A 119 1.14 3.12 -17.93
CA ILE A 119 1.45 3.53 -16.56
C ILE A 119 0.19 3.49 -15.70
N GLY A 120 -0.94 3.97 -16.22
CA GLY A 120 -2.23 3.93 -15.54
C GLY A 120 -2.69 2.51 -15.25
N THR A 121 -2.51 1.59 -16.20
CA THR A 121 -2.83 0.16 -16.01
C THR A 121 -1.93 -0.47 -14.95
N MET A 122 -0.63 -0.22 -14.99
CA MET A 122 0.31 -0.71 -13.97
C MET A 122 -0.04 -0.20 -12.58
N TYR A 123 -0.40 1.08 -12.46
CA TYR A 123 -0.81 1.67 -11.18
C TYR A 123 -2.13 1.10 -10.68
N LEU A 124 -3.10 0.88 -11.57
CA LEU A 124 -4.36 0.21 -11.23
C LEU A 124 -4.11 -1.20 -10.68
N LEU A 125 -3.31 -2.01 -11.37
CA LEU A 125 -2.98 -3.37 -10.93
C LEU A 125 -2.26 -3.37 -9.58
N ALA A 126 -1.26 -2.51 -9.39
CA ALA A 126 -0.56 -2.36 -8.11
C ALA A 126 -1.52 -1.99 -6.98
N THR A 127 -2.45 -1.07 -7.23
CA THR A 127 -3.46 -0.65 -6.25
C THR A 127 -4.41 -1.79 -5.90
N LEU A 128 -4.88 -2.56 -6.88
CA LEU A 128 -5.75 -3.72 -6.64
C LEU A 128 -5.05 -4.80 -5.82
N ILE A 129 -3.78 -5.10 -6.12
CA ILE A 129 -2.97 -6.06 -5.34
C ILE A 129 -2.82 -5.56 -3.90
N ALA A 130 -2.44 -4.29 -3.71
CA ALA A 130 -2.27 -3.70 -2.38
C ALA A 130 -3.57 -3.73 -1.56
N LEU A 131 -4.70 -3.39 -2.17
CA LEU A 131 -6.02 -3.44 -1.52
C LEU A 131 -6.44 -4.88 -1.19
N GLY A 132 -6.17 -5.83 -2.08
CA GLY A 132 -6.42 -7.25 -1.85
C GLY A 132 -5.66 -7.78 -0.63
N VAL A 133 -4.33 -7.55 -0.59
CA VAL A 133 -3.47 -7.94 0.54
C VAL A 133 -3.92 -7.25 1.83
N ALA A 134 -4.14 -5.94 1.81
CA ALA A 134 -4.60 -5.19 2.98
C ALA A 134 -5.97 -5.68 3.49
N SER A 135 -6.88 -6.04 2.59
CA SER A 135 -8.18 -6.60 2.96
C SER A 135 -8.07 -7.96 3.65
N VAL A 136 -7.24 -8.86 3.13
CA VAL A 136 -7.02 -10.18 3.73
C VAL A 136 -6.41 -10.05 5.12
N ILE A 137 -5.33 -9.29 5.24
CA ILE A 137 -4.65 -9.06 6.53
C ILE A 137 -5.60 -8.35 7.50
N GLY A 138 -6.32 -7.32 7.05
CA GLY A 138 -7.25 -6.56 7.89
C GLY A 138 -8.39 -7.41 8.43
N LYS A 139 -8.99 -8.29 7.63
CA LYS A 139 -10.05 -9.20 8.09
C LYS A 139 -9.53 -10.20 9.13
N ARG A 140 -8.32 -10.70 8.96
CA ARG A 140 -7.71 -11.64 9.92
C ARG A 140 -7.35 -10.93 11.23
N ALA A 141 -6.76 -9.72 11.14
CA ALA A 141 -6.45 -8.90 12.30
C ALA A 141 -7.74 -8.53 13.09
N ALA A 142 -8.83 -8.20 12.41
CA ALA A 142 -10.11 -7.91 13.06
C ALA A 142 -10.60 -9.11 13.88
N ARG A 143 -10.59 -10.30 13.29
CA ARG A 143 -10.99 -11.53 14.01
C ARG A 143 -10.11 -11.81 15.24
N TYR A 144 -8.81 -11.59 15.11
CA TYR A 144 -7.87 -11.74 16.22
C TYR A 144 -8.18 -10.77 17.36
N PHE A 145 -8.36 -9.50 17.08
CA PHE A 145 -8.64 -8.48 18.09
C PHE A 145 -10.01 -8.68 18.72
N GLU A 146 -11.03 -9.07 17.96
CA GLU A 146 -12.36 -9.41 18.48
C GLU A 146 -12.32 -10.65 19.40
N ALA A 147 -11.48 -11.63 19.10
CA ALA A 147 -11.31 -12.81 19.95
C ALA A 147 -10.54 -12.49 21.23
N ALA A 148 -9.53 -11.62 21.17
CA ALA A 148 -8.74 -11.19 22.32
C ALA A 148 -9.50 -10.25 23.27
N GLU A 149 -10.52 -9.53 22.79
CA GLU A 149 -11.35 -8.62 23.59
C GLU A 149 -12.57 -9.32 24.25
N LYS A 150 -12.84 -10.59 23.91
CA LYS A 150 -13.89 -11.38 24.60
C LYS A 150 -13.31 -12.05 25.84
N PRO A 151 -13.86 -11.76 27.04
CA PRO A 151 -13.40 -12.38 28.28
C PRO A 151 -13.70 -13.88 28.32
#